data_ee45899c76f4a20a29bf2f0c308e48b9
#
_entry.id   ee45899c76f4a20a29bf2f0c308e48b9
#
_cell.length_a   1.000
_cell.length_b   1.000
_cell.length_c   1.000
_cell.angle_alpha   90.00
_cell.angle_beta   90.00
_cell.angle_gamma   90.00
#
_symmetry.space_group_name_H-M   'P 1'
#
loop_
_entity.id
_entity.type
_entity.pdbx_description
1 polymer ?
#
loop_
_entity_poly.entity_id
_entity_poly.type
_entity_poly.pdbx_seq_one_letter_code
_entity_poly.pdbx_strand_id
1 'polypeptide(L)'
;MRVFPPSVTDSRKPPVKFKMAEKSLFAVLLRSPWWVSFLVVGVIALGAGALLPREYAYVGAVGTLPIFVVGCIAAWRQLRAPSPAKVEEMLGAVNSMPWRQFADALEAAWVRDGCTVEKPKAGPVDLRVAKGGQATLVSAKRWKAATHGIEPVRELHAAMQAEGASSGIYVMTQGQLSDNARLFARDNGITVLQGPGVASLLLAKA
;
A
#
# COMPACT_ATOMS: atom_id res chain seq x y z
N MET A 1 34.32 46.59 4.57
CA MET A 1 33.06 46.47 5.36
C MET A 1 32.22 45.39 4.68
N ARG A 2 32.28 44.13 5.14
CA ARG A 2 31.55 43.02 4.55
C ARG A 2 30.29 42.79 5.38
N VAL A 3 29.15 43.03 4.76
CA VAL A 3 27.82 42.79 5.37
C VAL A 3 27.45 41.33 5.13
N PHE A 4 27.33 40.53 6.20
CA PHE A 4 26.78 39.17 6.19
C PHE A 4 25.25 39.26 6.20
N PRO A 5 24.53 38.51 5.32
CA PRO A 5 23.10 38.38 5.44
C PRO A 5 22.74 37.41 6.59
N PRO A 6 21.60 37.63 7.26
CA PRO A 6 21.16 36.79 8.38
C PRO A 6 20.75 35.40 7.89
N SER A 7 21.20 34.38 8.61
CA SER A 7 20.84 32.99 8.43
C SER A 7 19.34 32.79 8.71
N VAL A 8 18.59 32.47 7.69
CA VAL A 8 17.19 31.99 7.82
C VAL A 8 17.23 30.59 8.38
N THR A 9 16.87 30.44 9.65
CA THR A 9 16.69 29.16 10.32
C THR A 9 15.40 28.52 9.81
N ASP A 10 15.53 27.62 8.82
CA ASP A 10 14.42 26.82 8.29
C ASP A 10 14.02 25.75 9.32
N SER A 11 13.05 26.07 10.17
CA SER A 11 12.45 25.17 11.17
C SER A 11 11.45 24.22 10.51
N ARG A 12 11.83 23.46 9.50
CA ARG A 12 11.00 22.35 9.02
C ARG A 12 11.18 21.16 9.96
N LYS A 13 10.27 21.04 10.94
CA LYS A 13 10.14 19.82 11.73
C LYS A 13 9.89 18.66 10.78
N PRO A 14 10.70 17.57 10.80
CA PRO A 14 10.45 16.41 9.97
C PRO A 14 9.07 15.82 10.33
N PRO A 15 8.31 15.32 9.35
CA PRO A 15 7.05 14.65 9.64
C PRO A 15 7.31 13.46 10.56
N VAL A 16 6.57 13.39 11.67
CA VAL A 16 6.63 12.29 12.62
C VAL A 16 6.15 11.02 11.88
N LYS A 17 7.10 10.23 11.38
CA LYS A 17 6.80 8.89 10.86
C LYS A 17 6.48 8.01 12.06
N PHE A 18 5.20 7.74 12.31
CA PHE A 18 4.76 6.69 13.21
C PHE A 18 5.24 5.34 12.63
N LYS A 19 6.47 4.94 12.95
CA LYS A 19 6.92 3.56 12.80
C LYS A 19 6.22 2.75 13.88
N MET A 20 5.07 2.17 13.54
CA MET A 20 4.50 1.13 14.38
C MET A 20 5.52 -0.02 14.41
N ALA A 21 5.96 -0.40 15.60
CA ALA A 21 6.86 -1.52 15.78
C ALA A 21 6.20 -2.77 15.17
N GLU A 22 6.92 -3.50 14.31
CA GLU A 22 6.42 -4.69 13.62
C GLU A 22 5.92 -5.80 14.57
N LYS A 23 6.31 -5.72 15.84
CA LYS A 23 5.91 -6.61 16.94
C LYS A 23 4.83 -6.00 17.86
N SER A 24 4.20 -4.88 17.48
CA SER A 24 3.10 -4.32 18.24
C SER A 24 1.90 -5.29 18.20
N LEU A 25 1.23 -5.48 19.34
CA LEU A 25 -0.02 -6.23 19.45
C LEU A 25 -1.03 -5.81 18.37
N PHE A 26 -1.11 -4.52 18.06
CA PHE A 26 -1.97 -3.98 17.01
C PHE A 26 -1.57 -4.45 15.61
N ALA A 27 -0.28 -4.55 15.32
CA ALA A 27 0.19 -5.06 14.02
C ALA A 27 -0.11 -6.55 13.85
N VAL A 28 -0.01 -7.33 14.92
CA VAL A 28 -0.38 -8.76 14.94
C VAL A 28 -1.89 -8.93 14.77
N LEU A 29 -2.70 -8.15 15.48
CA LEU A 29 -4.16 -8.17 15.38
C LEU A 29 -4.67 -7.77 13.99
N LEU A 30 -4.03 -6.79 13.33
CA LEU A 30 -4.37 -6.40 11.96
C LEU A 30 -4.04 -7.49 10.91
N ARG A 31 -3.08 -8.36 11.20
CA ARG A 31 -2.71 -9.50 10.33
C ARG A 31 -3.48 -10.78 10.63
N SER A 32 -4.08 -10.87 11.84
CA SER A 32 -4.89 -12.02 12.27
C SER A 32 -6.28 -11.98 11.63
N PRO A 33 -6.97 -13.13 11.51
CA PRO A 33 -8.38 -13.16 11.12
C PRO A 33 -9.22 -12.25 12.02
N TRP A 34 -10.20 -11.57 11.45
CA TRP A 34 -11.02 -10.57 12.13
C TRP A 34 -11.64 -11.06 13.46
N TRP A 35 -12.00 -12.33 13.55
CA TRP A 35 -12.61 -12.92 14.76
C TRP A 35 -11.65 -12.97 15.96
N VAL A 36 -10.32 -13.01 15.73
CA VAL A 36 -9.31 -13.02 16.81
C VAL A 36 -9.38 -11.72 17.63
N SER A 37 -9.58 -10.58 16.98
CA SER A 37 -9.72 -9.30 17.69
C SER A 37 -10.96 -9.30 18.60
N PHE A 38 -12.08 -9.87 18.15
CA PHE A 38 -13.28 -9.97 18.96
C PHE A 38 -13.12 -10.98 20.10
N LEU A 39 -12.39 -12.07 19.88
CA LEU A 39 -12.06 -13.02 20.93
C LEU A 39 -11.22 -12.36 22.03
N VAL A 40 -10.18 -11.59 21.67
CA VAL A 40 -9.35 -10.85 22.62
C VAL A 40 -10.19 -9.84 23.41
N VAL A 41 -11.06 -9.07 22.75
CA VAL A 41 -11.98 -8.15 23.44
C VAL A 41 -12.89 -8.89 24.41
N GLY A 42 -13.45 -10.04 23.99
CA GLY A 42 -14.29 -10.88 24.85
C GLY A 42 -13.57 -11.39 26.08
N VAL A 43 -12.35 -11.89 25.93
CA VAL A 43 -11.52 -12.38 27.06
C VAL A 43 -11.20 -11.25 28.04
N ILE A 44 -10.83 -10.07 27.53
CA ILE A 44 -10.53 -8.91 28.38
C ILE A 44 -11.80 -8.43 29.11
N ALA A 45 -12.94 -8.37 28.42
CA ALA A 45 -14.20 -7.94 29.01
C ALA A 45 -14.70 -8.92 30.10
N LEU A 46 -14.58 -10.24 29.86
CA LEU A 46 -14.91 -11.27 30.84
C LEU A 46 -13.96 -11.22 32.05
N GLY A 47 -12.66 -11.07 31.81
CA GLY A 47 -11.65 -10.94 32.87
C GLY A 47 -11.87 -9.68 33.70
N ALA A 48 -12.16 -8.55 33.08
CA ALA A 48 -12.50 -7.31 33.78
C ALA A 48 -13.78 -7.44 34.60
N GLY A 49 -14.82 -8.09 34.05
CA GLY A 49 -16.09 -8.30 34.77
C GLY A 49 -15.98 -9.27 35.94
N ALA A 50 -15.06 -10.27 35.87
CA ALA A 50 -14.83 -11.26 36.92
C ALA A 50 -13.89 -10.78 38.05
N LEU A 51 -12.91 -9.94 37.69
CA LEU A 51 -11.84 -9.54 38.61
C LEU A 51 -11.99 -8.12 39.19
N LEU A 52 -12.73 -7.22 38.52
CA LEU A 52 -12.92 -5.85 38.99
C LEU A 52 -14.22 -5.68 39.73
N PRO A 53 -14.23 -4.87 40.83
CA PRO A 53 -15.46 -4.41 41.45
C PRO A 53 -16.39 -3.73 40.44
N ARG A 54 -17.69 -3.83 40.62
CA ARG A 54 -18.70 -3.27 39.69
C ARG A 54 -18.49 -1.80 39.35
N GLU A 55 -17.93 -1.05 40.29
CA GLU A 55 -17.62 0.39 40.14
C GLU A 55 -16.55 0.66 39.04
N TYR A 56 -15.68 -0.29 38.76
CA TYR A 56 -14.58 -0.15 37.77
C TYR A 56 -14.83 -0.94 36.48
N ALA A 57 -15.90 -1.70 36.38
CA ALA A 57 -16.20 -2.52 35.20
C ALA A 57 -16.33 -1.67 33.92
N TYR A 58 -16.85 -0.45 34.02
CA TYR A 58 -16.95 0.46 32.88
C TYR A 58 -15.58 0.95 32.37
N VAL A 59 -14.58 1.10 33.25
CA VAL A 59 -13.22 1.50 32.87
C VAL A 59 -12.57 0.40 32.03
N GLY A 60 -12.76 -0.86 32.41
CA GLY A 60 -12.34 -2.02 31.61
C GLY A 60 -13.01 -2.05 30.24
N ALA A 61 -14.31 -1.79 30.18
CA ALA A 61 -15.06 -1.75 28.92
C ALA A 61 -14.57 -0.62 28.00
N VAL A 62 -14.33 0.57 28.52
CA VAL A 62 -13.78 1.71 27.75
C VAL A 62 -12.37 1.41 27.25
N GLY A 63 -11.54 0.74 28.06
CA GLY A 63 -10.19 0.32 27.69
C GLY A 63 -10.13 -0.67 26.50
N THR A 64 -11.20 -1.45 26.25
CA THR A 64 -11.27 -2.38 25.11
C THR A 64 -11.71 -1.71 23.81
N LEU A 65 -12.25 -0.49 23.87
CA LEU A 65 -12.79 0.24 22.71
C LEU A 65 -11.79 0.39 21.56
N PRO A 66 -10.50 0.75 21.77
CA PRO A 66 -9.53 0.83 20.67
C PRO A 66 -9.33 -0.51 19.98
N ILE A 67 -9.30 -1.61 20.71
CA ILE A 67 -9.10 -2.96 20.14
C ILE A 67 -10.35 -3.37 19.35
N PHE A 68 -11.52 -3.04 19.84
CA PHE A 68 -12.80 -3.30 19.15
C PHE A 68 -12.84 -2.53 17.81
N VAL A 69 -12.47 -1.25 17.79
CA VAL A 69 -12.41 -0.43 16.57
C VAL A 69 -11.43 -1.02 15.56
N VAL A 70 -10.23 -1.44 16.01
CA VAL A 70 -9.25 -2.12 15.15
C VAL A 70 -9.85 -3.43 14.60
N GLY A 71 -10.57 -4.20 15.42
CA GLY A 71 -11.26 -5.40 14.98
C GLY A 71 -12.32 -5.13 13.90
N CYS A 72 -13.11 -4.10 14.06
CA CYS A 72 -14.10 -3.68 13.05
C CYS A 72 -13.44 -3.26 11.73
N ILE A 73 -12.36 -2.48 11.79
CA ILE A 73 -11.60 -2.08 10.60
C ILE A 73 -10.99 -3.31 9.91
N ALA A 74 -10.41 -4.23 10.67
CA ALA A 74 -9.83 -5.46 10.14
C ALA A 74 -10.91 -6.34 9.48
N ALA A 75 -12.06 -6.50 10.13
CA ALA A 75 -13.19 -7.25 9.59
C ALA A 75 -13.69 -6.64 8.29
N TRP A 76 -13.88 -5.33 8.25
CA TRP A 76 -14.33 -4.63 7.06
C TRP A 76 -13.36 -4.76 5.88
N ARG A 77 -12.06 -4.64 6.15
CA ARG A 77 -11.01 -4.85 5.13
C ARG A 77 -10.96 -6.28 4.62
N GLN A 78 -11.07 -7.28 5.51
CA GLN A 78 -11.03 -8.69 5.13
C GLN A 78 -12.28 -9.13 4.38
N LEU A 79 -13.46 -8.64 4.77
CA LEU A 79 -14.72 -8.93 4.08
C LEU A 79 -14.78 -8.30 2.67
N ARG A 80 -14.06 -7.18 2.46
CA ARG A 80 -13.98 -6.53 1.14
C ARG A 80 -12.83 -7.06 0.29
N ALA A 81 -11.88 -7.78 0.86
CA ALA A 81 -10.77 -8.36 0.11
C ALA A 81 -11.29 -9.43 -0.86
N PRO A 82 -10.79 -9.47 -2.10
CA PRO A 82 -11.12 -10.55 -3.03
C PRO A 82 -10.72 -11.90 -2.45
N SER A 83 -11.52 -12.92 -2.70
CA SER A 83 -11.17 -14.28 -2.26
C SER A 83 -9.91 -14.78 -2.98
N PRO A 84 -9.09 -15.63 -2.34
CA PRO A 84 -7.88 -16.18 -2.96
C PRO A 84 -8.14 -16.85 -4.31
N ALA A 85 -9.24 -17.57 -4.44
CA ALA A 85 -9.64 -18.20 -5.70
C ALA A 85 -9.88 -17.19 -6.83
N LYS A 86 -10.53 -16.04 -6.52
CA LYS A 86 -10.71 -14.96 -7.51
C LYS A 86 -9.41 -14.28 -7.87
N VAL A 87 -8.48 -14.17 -6.92
CA VAL A 87 -7.14 -13.62 -7.18
C VAL A 87 -6.37 -14.51 -8.13
N GLU A 88 -6.39 -15.84 -7.93
CA GLU A 88 -5.76 -16.80 -8.84
C GLU A 88 -6.39 -16.80 -10.22
N GLU A 89 -7.71 -16.79 -10.31
CA GLU A 89 -8.44 -16.69 -11.59
C GLU A 89 -8.05 -15.42 -12.34
N MET A 90 -8.03 -14.27 -11.65
CA MET A 90 -7.63 -12.98 -12.23
C MET A 90 -6.17 -13.00 -12.68
N LEU A 91 -5.25 -13.60 -11.92
CA LEU A 91 -3.86 -13.76 -12.33
C LEU A 91 -3.72 -14.61 -13.58
N GLY A 92 -4.48 -15.70 -13.68
CA GLY A 92 -4.54 -16.52 -14.87
C GLY A 92 -5.01 -15.71 -16.10
N ALA A 93 -6.08 -14.95 -15.93
CA ALA A 93 -6.60 -14.07 -16.97
C ALA A 93 -5.58 -12.99 -17.39
N VAL A 94 -4.98 -12.28 -16.43
CA VAL A 94 -3.97 -11.25 -16.68
C VAL A 94 -2.75 -11.83 -17.42
N ASN A 95 -2.30 -13.02 -17.06
CA ASN A 95 -1.16 -13.67 -17.70
C ASN A 95 -1.42 -14.02 -19.16
N SER A 96 -2.67 -14.20 -19.58
CA SER A 96 -3.06 -14.46 -20.97
C SER A 96 -3.34 -13.18 -21.77
N MET A 97 -3.56 -12.03 -21.11
CA MET A 97 -3.91 -10.77 -21.78
C MET A 97 -2.76 -10.23 -22.65
N PRO A 98 -3.08 -9.58 -23.79
CA PRO A 98 -2.14 -8.74 -24.51
C PRO A 98 -1.91 -7.42 -23.75
N TRP A 99 -0.77 -6.77 -24.02
CA TRP A 99 -0.36 -5.55 -23.32
C TRP A 99 -1.44 -4.45 -23.30
N ARG A 100 -2.06 -4.19 -24.45
CA ARG A 100 -3.09 -3.13 -24.54
C ARG A 100 -4.23 -3.37 -23.57
N GLN A 101 -4.76 -4.60 -23.55
CA GLN A 101 -5.86 -4.98 -22.68
C GLN A 101 -5.46 -4.87 -21.19
N PHE A 102 -4.24 -5.26 -20.84
CA PHE A 102 -3.73 -5.11 -19.48
C PHE A 102 -3.58 -3.64 -19.06
N ALA A 103 -3.04 -2.80 -19.95
CA ALA A 103 -2.90 -1.36 -19.69
C ALA A 103 -4.26 -0.68 -19.53
N ASP A 104 -5.25 -1.05 -20.35
CA ASP A 104 -6.62 -0.54 -20.25
C ASP A 104 -7.30 -0.98 -18.94
N ALA A 105 -7.06 -2.23 -18.51
CA ALA A 105 -7.57 -2.74 -17.25
C ALA A 105 -6.96 -2.02 -16.03
N LEU A 106 -5.65 -1.73 -16.07
CA LEU A 106 -4.98 -0.93 -15.04
C LEU A 106 -5.53 0.50 -14.99
N GLU A 107 -5.67 1.15 -16.16
CA GLU A 107 -6.27 2.48 -16.24
C GLU A 107 -7.67 2.50 -15.63
N ALA A 108 -8.54 1.57 -16.06
CA ALA A 108 -9.90 1.47 -15.54
C ALA A 108 -9.94 1.27 -14.01
N ALA A 109 -8.99 0.49 -13.47
CA ALA A 109 -8.88 0.27 -12.03
C ALA A 109 -8.54 1.58 -11.28
N TRP A 110 -7.57 2.35 -11.74
CA TRP A 110 -7.22 3.62 -11.10
C TRP A 110 -8.25 4.72 -11.30
N VAL A 111 -8.89 4.78 -12.48
CA VAL A 111 -10.02 5.71 -12.71
C VAL A 111 -11.17 5.41 -11.76
N ARG A 112 -11.50 4.14 -11.54
CA ARG A 112 -12.50 3.71 -10.55
C ARG A 112 -12.15 4.15 -9.13
N ASP A 113 -10.84 4.15 -8.79
CA ASP A 113 -10.35 4.64 -7.49
C ASP A 113 -10.31 6.18 -7.39
N GLY A 114 -10.85 6.90 -8.37
CA GLY A 114 -10.92 8.34 -8.40
C GLY A 114 -9.62 9.03 -8.81
N CYS A 115 -8.75 8.33 -9.53
CA CYS A 115 -7.52 8.89 -10.08
C CYS A 115 -7.73 9.37 -11.52
N THR A 116 -6.98 10.38 -11.93
CA THR A 116 -6.81 10.72 -13.34
C THR A 116 -5.65 9.93 -13.91
N VAL A 117 -5.82 9.31 -15.07
CA VAL A 117 -4.79 8.47 -15.69
C VAL A 117 -4.45 9.00 -17.07
N GLU A 118 -3.17 9.16 -17.35
CA GLU A 118 -2.62 9.52 -18.65
C GLU A 118 -1.69 8.43 -19.16
N LYS A 119 -1.70 8.17 -20.47
CA LYS A 119 -0.78 7.22 -21.14
C LYS A 119 0.28 8.00 -21.90
N PRO A 120 1.52 8.10 -21.39
CA PRO A 120 2.61 8.70 -22.16
C PRO A 120 2.87 7.94 -23.44
N LYS A 121 3.17 8.66 -24.54
CA LYS A 121 3.40 8.03 -25.86
C LYS A 121 4.76 7.30 -25.94
N ALA A 122 5.73 7.70 -25.14
CA ALA A 122 7.09 7.15 -25.11
C ALA A 122 7.74 7.34 -23.73
N GLY A 123 8.79 6.57 -23.46
CA GLY A 123 9.58 6.69 -22.24
C GLY A 123 9.52 5.44 -21.34
N PRO A 124 10.12 5.46 -20.16
CA PRO A 124 10.14 4.35 -19.21
C PRO A 124 8.83 4.19 -18.42
N VAL A 125 7.92 5.18 -18.53
CA VAL A 125 6.63 5.23 -17.83
C VAL A 125 5.53 4.78 -18.76
N ASP A 126 4.67 3.88 -18.31
CA ASP A 126 3.54 3.38 -19.07
C ASP A 126 2.22 4.10 -18.74
N LEU A 127 2.07 4.51 -17.47
CA LEU A 127 0.91 5.27 -17.02
C LEU A 127 1.37 6.35 -16.03
N ARG A 128 0.72 7.51 -16.11
CA ARG A 128 0.81 8.57 -15.10
C ARG A 128 -0.52 8.63 -14.37
N VAL A 129 -0.51 8.40 -13.08
CA VAL A 129 -1.70 8.39 -12.23
C VAL A 129 -1.65 9.59 -11.31
N ALA A 130 -2.68 10.42 -11.33
CA ALA A 130 -2.76 11.59 -10.46
C ALA A 130 -3.97 11.50 -9.53
N LYS A 131 -3.76 11.80 -8.25
CA LYS A 131 -4.81 11.87 -7.24
C LYS A 131 -4.50 12.98 -6.24
N GLY A 132 -5.46 13.88 -6.03
CA GLY A 132 -5.28 14.97 -5.05
C GLY A 132 -4.07 15.87 -5.33
N GLY A 133 -3.73 16.11 -6.59
CA GLY A 133 -2.59 16.93 -6.99
C GLY A 133 -1.22 16.22 -6.92
N GLN A 134 -1.16 14.97 -6.50
CA GLN A 134 0.06 14.18 -6.50
C GLN A 134 0.11 13.26 -7.72
N ALA A 135 1.23 13.30 -8.45
CA ALA A 135 1.49 12.42 -9.58
C ALA A 135 2.29 11.19 -9.13
N THR A 136 1.87 10.03 -9.57
CA THR A 136 2.56 8.75 -9.39
C THR A 136 2.86 8.17 -10.77
N LEU A 137 4.10 7.81 -11.02
CA LEU A 137 4.52 7.22 -12.28
C LEU A 137 4.47 5.69 -12.19
N VAL A 138 3.93 5.04 -13.22
CA VAL A 138 3.75 3.59 -13.25
C VAL A 138 4.54 3.00 -14.40
N SER A 139 5.36 2.01 -14.10
CA SER A 139 6.08 1.22 -15.09
C SER A 139 5.67 -0.25 -15.03
N ALA A 140 5.22 -0.79 -16.15
CA ALA A 140 4.75 -2.18 -16.28
C ALA A 140 5.29 -2.87 -17.53
N LYS A 141 6.32 -2.33 -18.18
CA LYS A 141 6.86 -2.84 -19.47
C LYS A 141 7.25 -4.30 -19.47
N ARG A 142 7.68 -4.82 -18.34
CA ARG A 142 8.14 -6.21 -18.17
C ARG A 142 7.26 -6.99 -17.22
N TRP A 143 5.99 -6.69 -17.18
CA TRP A 143 5.04 -7.28 -16.23
C TRP A 143 4.99 -8.82 -16.25
N LYS A 144 5.39 -9.48 -17.36
CA LYS A 144 5.46 -10.95 -17.51
C LYS A 144 6.88 -11.52 -17.41
N ALA A 145 7.89 -10.73 -17.08
CA ALA A 145 9.26 -11.24 -17.03
C ALA A 145 9.47 -12.20 -15.85
N ALA A 146 10.23 -13.27 -16.05
CA ALA A 146 10.55 -14.24 -15.01
C ALA A 146 11.51 -13.66 -13.95
N THR A 147 12.35 -12.69 -14.33
CA THR A 147 13.28 -12.03 -13.42
C THR A 147 13.28 -10.51 -13.68
N HIS A 148 13.18 -9.73 -12.63
CA HIS A 148 13.20 -8.28 -12.66
C HIS A 148 14.48 -7.79 -11.98
N GLY A 149 15.42 -7.27 -12.78
CA GLY A 149 16.64 -6.64 -12.31
C GLY A 149 16.41 -5.23 -11.80
N ILE A 150 17.50 -4.56 -11.40
CA ILE A 150 17.46 -3.19 -10.88
C ILE A 150 17.22 -2.13 -11.97
N GLU A 151 17.63 -2.40 -13.22
CA GLU A 151 17.63 -1.40 -14.29
C GLU A 151 16.23 -0.80 -14.59
N PRO A 152 15.14 -1.60 -14.73
CA PRO A 152 13.83 -1.02 -14.96
C PRO A 152 13.34 -0.15 -13.80
N VAL A 153 13.77 -0.46 -12.57
CA VAL A 153 13.41 0.31 -11.39
C VAL A 153 14.18 1.63 -11.34
N ARG A 154 15.46 1.62 -11.80
CA ARG A 154 16.26 2.84 -11.97
C ARG A 154 15.72 3.75 -13.06
N GLU A 155 15.29 3.17 -14.19
CA GLU A 155 14.64 3.92 -15.26
C GLU A 155 13.37 4.65 -14.76
N LEU A 156 12.54 3.95 -13.98
CA LEU A 156 11.37 4.55 -13.36
C LEU A 156 11.76 5.67 -12.40
N HIS A 157 12.78 5.46 -11.55
CA HIS A 157 13.25 6.48 -10.64
C HIS A 157 13.80 7.72 -11.38
N ALA A 158 14.55 7.53 -12.45
CA ALA A 158 15.06 8.63 -13.27
C ALA A 158 13.89 9.45 -13.87
N ALA A 159 12.83 8.78 -14.34
CA ALA A 159 11.63 9.45 -14.81
C ALA A 159 10.92 10.22 -13.69
N MET A 160 10.84 9.65 -12.47
CA MET A 160 10.29 10.35 -11.31
C MET A 160 11.05 11.64 -11.00
N GLN A 161 12.40 11.60 -11.06
CA GLN A 161 13.23 12.78 -10.85
C GLN A 161 13.01 13.84 -11.94
N ALA A 162 12.94 13.41 -13.21
CA ALA A 162 12.74 14.31 -14.35
C ALA A 162 11.38 15.02 -14.30
N GLU A 163 10.34 14.35 -13.81
CA GLU A 163 8.97 14.89 -13.74
C GLU A 163 8.62 15.48 -12.37
N GLY A 164 9.52 15.42 -11.39
CA GLY A 164 9.27 15.88 -10.02
C GLY A 164 8.20 15.04 -9.28
N ALA A 165 7.99 13.78 -9.70
CA ALA A 165 7.05 12.89 -9.05
C ALA A 165 7.66 12.31 -7.77
N SER A 166 6.90 12.36 -6.66
CA SER A 166 7.35 11.86 -5.35
C SER A 166 7.17 10.36 -5.16
N SER A 167 6.43 9.68 -6.02
CA SER A 167 6.12 8.26 -5.91
C SER A 167 6.11 7.55 -7.25
N GLY A 168 6.49 6.26 -7.25
CA GLY A 168 6.43 5.38 -8.40
C GLY A 168 5.80 4.04 -8.07
N ILE A 169 5.23 3.39 -9.06
CA ILE A 169 4.70 2.02 -8.95
C ILE A 169 5.36 1.18 -10.04
N TYR A 170 6.07 0.14 -9.61
CA TYR A 170 6.60 -0.89 -10.52
C TYR A 170 5.69 -2.11 -10.50
N VAL A 171 5.05 -2.41 -11.63
CA VAL A 171 4.05 -3.48 -11.76
C VAL A 171 4.68 -4.74 -12.31
N MET A 172 4.48 -5.85 -11.61
CA MET A 172 4.89 -7.20 -12.03
C MET A 172 3.82 -8.22 -11.67
N THR A 173 3.49 -9.13 -12.57
CA THR A 173 2.52 -10.21 -12.31
C THR A 173 3.18 -11.56 -12.11
N GLN A 174 4.37 -11.73 -12.67
CA GLN A 174 5.18 -12.95 -12.61
C GLN A 174 6.62 -12.63 -12.22
N GLY A 175 7.37 -13.64 -11.86
CA GLY A 175 8.79 -13.56 -11.58
C GLY A 175 9.13 -13.02 -10.21
N GLN A 176 10.41 -12.79 -10.01
CA GLN A 176 10.98 -12.29 -8.76
C GLN A 176 11.77 -11.01 -9.00
N LEU A 177 11.59 -10.07 -8.11
CA LEU A 177 12.42 -8.88 -8.08
C LEU A 177 13.74 -9.21 -7.35
N SER A 178 14.88 -8.86 -7.95
CA SER A 178 16.17 -9.04 -7.30
C SER A 178 16.24 -8.25 -5.99
N ASP A 179 17.05 -8.73 -5.04
CA ASP A 179 17.17 -8.08 -3.72
C ASP A 179 17.67 -6.64 -3.85
N ASN A 180 18.64 -6.39 -4.73
CA ASN A 180 19.13 -5.05 -5.03
C ASN A 180 18.04 -4.13 -5.59
N ALA A 181 17.18 -4.65 -6.48
CA ALA A 181 16.06 -3.89 -7.02
C ALA A 181 14.99 -3.59 -5.97
N ARG A 182 14.75 -4.55 -5.06
CA ARG A 182 13.81 -4.38 -3.95
C ARG A 182 14.27 -3.32 -2.95
N LEU A 183 15.56 -3.35 -2.59
CA LEU A 183 16.16 -2.35 -1.71
C LEU A 183 16.10 -0.97 -2.37
N PHE A 184 16.52 -0.87 -3.64
CA PHE A 184 16.47 0.38 -4.38
C PHE A 184 15.06 0.95 -4.48
N ALA A 185 14.06 0.14 -4.82
CA ALA A 185 12.66 0.56 -4.89
C ALA A 185 12.19 1.15 -3.56
N ARG A 186 12.45 0.44 -2.45
CA ARG A 186 12.06 0.88 -1.11
C ARG A 186 12.70 2.22 -0.72
N ASP A 187 13.99 2.38 -1.02
CA ASP A 187 14.76 3.55 -0.60
C ASP A 187 14.45 4.80 -1.46
N ASN A 188 13.85 4.60 -2.66
CA ASN A 188 13.52 5.67 -3.61
C ASN A 188 12.00 5.89 -3.81
N GLY A 189 11.15 5.48 -2.87
CA GLY A 189 9.71 5.77 -2.91
C GLY A 189 8.95 5.02 -4.02
N ILE A 190 9.49 3.88 -4.49
CA ILE A 190 8.84 3.04 -5.51
C ILE A 190 8.13 1.86 -4.84
N THR A 191 6.84 1.79 -5.03
CA THR A 191 6.02 0.66 -4.58
C THR A 191 6.04 -0.44 -5.63
N VAL A 192 6.38 -1.67 -5.21
CA VAL A 192 6.34 -2.83 -6.11
C VAL A 192 4.97 -3.49 -5.99
N LEU A 193 4.19 -3.45 -7.07
CA LEU A 193 2.89 -4.09 -7.15
C LEU A 193 3.05 -5.48 -7.77
N GLN A 194 3.03 -6.50 -6.93
CA GLN A 194 3.19 -7.90 -7.33
C GLN A 194 1.84 -8.53 -7.74
N GLY A 195 1.89 -9.71 -8.38
CA GLY A 195 0.74 -10.39 -8.94
C GLY A 195 -0.54 -10.38 -8.09
N PRO A 196 -0.52 -10.82 -6.82
CA PRO A 196 -1.72 -10.76 -5.96
C PRO A 196 -2.24 -9.33 -5.74
N GLY A 197 -1.34 -8.35 -5.63
CA GLY A 197 -1.69 -6.92 -5.52
C GLY A 197 -2.32 -6.38 -6.81
N VAL A 198 -1.79 -6.78 -7.98
CA VAL A 198 -2.36 -6.43 -9.28
C VAL A 198 -3.76 -7.01 -9.41
N ALA A 199 -3.93 -8.31 -9.12
CA ALA A 199 -5.24 -8.95 -9.17
C ALA A 199 -6.24 -8.28 -8.22
N SER A 200 -5.81 -7.94 -7.00
CA SER A 200 -6.65 -7.22 -6.03
C SER A 200 -7.06 -5.84 -6.52
N LEU A 201 -6.14 -5.09 -7.15
CA LEU A 201 -6.43 -3.79 -7.77
C LEU A 201 -7.49 -3.92 -8.88
N LEU A 202 -7.35 -4.92 -9.75
CA LEU A 202 -8.29 -5.15 -10.85
C LEU A 202 -9.67 -5.65 -10.37
N LEU A 203 -9.72 -6.43 -9.29
CA LEU A 203 -10.94 -6.99 -8.70
C LEU A 203 -11.63 -6.04 -7.71
N ALA A 204 -10.97 -4.99 -7.24
CA ALA A 204 -11.56 -4.04 -6.30
C ALA A 204 -12.85 -3.48 -6.90
N LYS A 205 -13.91 -3.48 -6.08
CA LYS A 205 -15.17 -2.80 -6.41
C LYS A 205 -15.10 -1.37 -5.87
N ALA A 206 -15.64 -0.45 -6.62
CA ALA A 206 -15.80 0.92 -6.16
C ALA A 206 -16.65 1.00 -4.90
#